data_a6d222460d12dc6318b01e66f4486dde
#
_entry.id   a6d222460d12dc6318b01e66f4486dde
#
_cell.length_a   1.000
_cell.length_b   1.000
_cell.length_c   1.000
_cell.angle_alpha   90.00
_cell.angle_beta   90.00
_cell.angle_gamma   90.00
#
_symmetry.space_group_name_H-M   'P 1'
#
loop_
_entity.id
_entity.type
_entity.pdbx_description
1 polymer ?
#
loop_
_entity_poly.entity_id
_entity_poly.type
_entity_poly.pdbx_seq_one_letter_code
_entity_poly.pdbx_strand_id
1 'polypeptide(L)'
;PPARPVDDNADALGAGPDAYDRHKESKLPKWLAPLGVFGVMLWKFKGLLLLALSKGKLLLMGFTKWKTLLSMLLAFGAYWAVWGWAFAAGFVLSIYVHEMGHVWALRRAGLAASAPMFIPFVGAFVRLKEAPRSAIEDARIGLGGPWWGLGAALACLGIHHLTGSAIWAALVHVGAVINLFNLI
;
A
#
# COMPACT_ATOMS: atom_id res chain seq x y z
N PRO A 1 -9.89 -6.41 85.29
CA PRO A 1 -10.15 -5.55 84.17
C PRO A 1 -11.07 -6.29 83.19
N PRO A 2 -12.19 -5.68 82.75
CA PRO A 2 -13.13 -6.35 81.89
C PRO A 2 -12.59 -6.41 80.44
N ALA A 3 -12.87 -7.53 79.76
CA ALA A 3 -12.58 -7.77 78.39
C ALA A 3 -13.31 -6.77 77.51
N ARG A 4 -12.62 -6.25 76.47
CA ARG A 4 -13.22 -5.40 75.47
C ARG A 4 -14.17 -6.24 74.57
N PRO A 5 -15.28 -5.69 74.15
CA PRO A 5 -16.14 -6.36 73.20
C PRO A 5 -15.38 -6.54 71.84
N VAL A 6 -15.51 -7.69 71.24
CA VAL A 6 -15.10 -8.00 69.89
C VAL A 6 -16.05 -7.25 68.93
N ASP A 7 -15.51 -6.43 68.08
CA ASP A 7 -16.26 -5.65 67.07
C ASP A 7 -16.54 -6.58 65.88
N ASP A 8 -17.76 -7.12 65.83
CA ASP A 8 -18.24 -8.05 64.79
C ASP A 8 -18.49 -7.40 63.43
N ASN A 9 -17.98 -6.17 63.23
CA ASN A 9 -18.16 -5.44 61.96
C ASN A 9 -16.93 -5.42 61.07
N ALA A 10 -15.90 -6.21 61.36
CA ALA A 10 -14.68 -6.26 60.52
C ALA A 10 -14.89 -7.06 59.22
N ASP A 11 -15.94 -7.89 59.15
CA ASP A 11 -16.16 -8.77 57.99
C ASP A 11 -17.03 -8.15 56.89
N ALA A 12 -17.49 -6.91 57.03
CA ALA A 12 -18.31 -6.22 56.04
C ALA A 12 -17.52 -5.47 54.96
N LEU A 13 -16.17 -5.42 55.08
CA LEU A 13 -15.29 -4.83 54.09
C LEU A 13 -14.42 -5.89 53.38
N GLY A 14 -15.02 -7.04 53.10
CA GLY A 14 -14.44 -8.09 52.25
C GLY A 14 -14.33 -7.67 50.78
N ALA A 15 -13.57 -6.62 50.55
CA ALA A 15 -12.99 -6.40 49.23
C ALA A 15 -11.74 -7.27 49.14
N GLY A 16 -11.93 -8.56 48.82
CA GLY A 16 -10.84 -9.46 48.48
C GLY A 16 -10.03 -8.90 47.31
N PRO A 17 -8.75 -9.35 47.17
CA PRO A 17 -7.85 -8.89 46.09
C PRO A 17 -8.39 -9.13 44.65
N ASP A 18 -9.49 -9.86 44.55
CA ASP A 18 -10.12 -10.25 43.26
C ASP A 18 -11.09 -9.22 42.70
N ALA A 19 -11.35 -8.11 43.44
CA ALA A 19 -12.26 -7.04 42.97
C ALA A 19 -11.56 -6.12 41.94
N TYR A 20 -10.24 -6.15 41.85
CA TYR A 20 -9.48 -5.29 40.96
C TYR A 20 -9.32 -5.87 39.54
N ASP A 21 -9.48 -7.18 39.35
CA ASP A 21 -9.24 -7.85 38.06
C ASP A 21 -10.49 -7.93 37.15
N ARG A 22 -11.57 -7.20 37.46
CA ARG A 22 -12.78 -7.15 36.61
C ARG A 22 -12.78 -6.01 35.59
N HIS A 23 -11.64 -5.50 35.20
CA HIS A 23 -11.55 -4.89 33.86
C HIS A 23 -11.54 -6.03 32.84
N LYS A 24 -12.71 -6.56 32.52
CA LYS A 24 -12.92 -7.32 31.30
C LYS A 24 -12.37 -6.48 30.17
N GLU A 25 -11.16 -6.81 29.73
CA GLU A 25 -10.73 -6.44 28.39
C GLU A 25 -11.84 -6.91 27.44
N SER A 26 -12.62 -5.99 26.95
CA SER A 26 -13.56 -6.25 25.86
C SER A 26 -12.74 -6.57 24.63
N LYS A 27 -12.33 -7.83 24.51
CA LYS A 27 -11.65 -8.33 23.31
C LYS A 27 -12.64 -8.13 22.18
N LEU A 28 -12.40 -7.10 21.40
CA LEU A 28 -13.15 -6.84 20.17
C LEU A 28 -13.20 -8.15 19.37
N PRO A 29 -14.38 -8.57 18.93
CA PRO A 29 -14.52 -9.82 18.19
C PRO A 29 -13.62 -9.81 16.94
N LYS A 30 -12.93 -10.92 16.69
CA LYS A 30 -11.91 -11.05 15.63
C LYS A 30 -12.39 -10.65 14.24
N TRP A 31 -13.70 -10.70 13.98
CA TRP A 31 -14.29 -10.26 12.71
C TRP A 31 -14.30 -8.73 12.54
N LEU A 32 -14.11 -7.95 13.62
CA LEU A 32 -13.95 -6.50 13.56
C LEU A 32 -12.52 -6.03 13.27
N ALA A 33 -11.54 -6.94 13.33
CA ALA A 33 -10.14 -6.60 13.04
C ALA A 33 -9.94 -5.98 11.64
N PRO A 34 -10.57 -6.48 10.54
CA PRO A 34 -10.51 -5.83 9.23
C PRO A 34 -11.08 -4.42 9.22
N LEU A 35 -12.15 -4.17 9.99
CA LEU A 35 -12.75 -2.84 10.11
C LEU A 35 -11.83 -1.86 10.86
N GLY A 36 -11.08 -2.35 11.85
CA GLY A 36 -10.06 -1.55 12.55
C GLY A 36 -8.92 -1.14 11.61
N VAL A 37 -8.42 -2.07 10.80
CA VAL A 37 -7.41 -1.79 9.77
C VAL A 37 -7.93 -0.79 8.74
N PHE A 38 -9.17 -0.96 8.29
CA PHE A 38 -9.82 -0.03 7.35
C PHE A 38 -10.03 1.35 7.98
N GLY A 39 -10.41 1.42 9.27
CA GLY A 39 -10.55 2.67 10.02
C GLY A 39 -9.22 3.41 10.19
N VAL A 40 -8.14 2.71 10.51
CA VAL A 40 -6.78 3.28 10.60
C VAL A 40 -6.30 3.77 9.23
N MET A 41 -6.62 3.02 8.18
CA MET A 41 -6.33 3.40 6.81
C MET A 41 -7.07 4.69 6.43
N LEU A 42 -8.38 4.78 6.67
CA LEU A 42 -9.18 5.99 6.44
C LEU A 42 -8.67 7.17 7.28
N TRP A 43 -8.30 6.96 8.54
CA TRP A 43 -7.75 8.00 9.41
C TRP A 43 -6.42 8.54 8.88
N LYS A 44 -5.50 7.68 8.46
CA LYS A 44 -4.22 8.08 7.83
C LYS A 44 -4.44 8.80 6.49
N PHE A 45 -5.51 8.44 5.77
CA PHE A 45 -5.83 8.98 4.44
C PHE A 45 -6.69 10.23 4.45
N LYS A 46 -7.28 10.63 5.58
CA LYS A 46 -8.21 11.78 5.63
C LYS A 46 -7.62 13.06 5.03
N GLY A 47 -6.32 13.32 5.27
CA GLY A 47 -5.65 14.50 4.71
C GLY A 47 -5.52 14.45 3.20
N LEU A 48 -5.16 13.28 2.66
CA LEU A 48 -5.04 13.06 1.21
C LEU A 48 -6.41 13.07 0.52
N LEU A 49 -7.42 12.50 1.18
CA LEU A 49 -8.81 12.51 0.70
C LEU A 49 -9.38 13.94 0.68
N LEU A 50 -9.14 14.73 1.72
CA LEU A 50 -9.54 16.14 1.76
C LEU A 50 -8.80 16.98 0.72
N LEU A 51 -7.51 16.71 0.48
CA LEU A 51 -6.75 17.35 -0.59
C LEU A 51 -7.32 16.98 -1.97
N ALA A 52 -7.62 15.71 -2.20
CA ALA A 52 -8.23 15.23 -3.44
C ALA A 52 -9.63 15.81 -3.66
N LEU A 53 -10.45 15.93 -2.61
CA LEU A 53 -11.78 16.53 -2.68
C LEU A 53 -11.71 18.05 -2.90
N SER A 54 -10.77 18.77 -2.26
CA SER A 54 -10.63 20.22 -2.42
C SER A 54 -10.11 20.62 -3.81
N LYS A 55 -9.33 19.76 -4.46
CA LYS A 55 -8.83 19.93 -5.84
C LYS A 55 -9.66 19.18 -6.89
N GLY A 56 -10.84 18.68 -6.50
CA GLY A 56 -11.66 17.77 -7.29
C GLY A 56 -12.00 18.27 -8.70
N LYS A 57 -12.14 19.59 -8.92
CA LYS A 57 -12.35 20.16 -10.26
C LYS A 57 -11.17 19.91 -11.22
N LEU A 58 -9.93 19.96 -10.73
CA LEU A 58 -8.74 19.64 -11.52
C LEU A 58 -8.61 18.12 -11.78
N LEU A 59 -9.07 17.30 -10.83
CA LEU A 59 -9.13 15.85 -10.99
C LEU A 59 -10.22 15.42 -11.98
N LEU A 60 -11.34 16.15 -12.05
CA LEU A 60 -12.44 15.89 -12.97
C LEU A 60 -12.09 16.19 -14.45
N MET A 61 -11.17 17.11 -14.73
CA MET A 61 -10.67 17.36 -16.09
C MET A 61 -9.77 16.24 -16.61
N GLY A 62 -9.30 15.33 -15.73
CA GLY A 62 -8.54 14.12 -16.07
C GLY A 62 -9.38 12.84 -16.13
N PHE A 63 -10.67 12.90 -16.44
CA PHE A 63 -11.64 11.80 -16.31
C PHE A 63 -11.23 10.47 -16.94
N THR A 64 -10.36 10.46 -17.94
CA THR A 64 -9.81 9.23 -18.53
C THR A 64 -8.74 8.55 -17.68
N LYS A 65 -8.13 9.28 -16.71
CA LYS A 65 -7.03 8.80 -15.85
C LYS A 65 -7.44 8.62 -14.37
N TRP A 66 -8.66 9.01 -13.99
CA TRP A 66 -9.09 8.97 -12.59
C TRP A 66 -9.09 7.55 -12.01
N LYS A 67 -9.42 6.54 -12.81
CA LYS A 67 -9.41 5.14 -12.40
C LYS A 67 -8.00 4.67 -12.03
N THR A 68 -7.00 5.06 -12.82
CA THR A 68 -5.58 4.80 -12.50
C THR A 68 -5.18 5.50 -11.22
N LEU A 69 -5.50 6.79 -11.08
CA LEU A 69 -5.16 7.56 -9.88
C LEU A 69 -5.83 6.96 -8.64
N LEU A 70 -7.11 6.63 -8.70
CA LEU A 70 -7.83 6.02 -7.59
C LEU A 70 -7.25 4.67 -7.21
N SER A 71 -6.99 3.79 -8.19
CA SER A 71 -6.40 2.48 -7.93
C SER A 71 -4.98 2.59 -7.37
N MET A 72 -4.20 3.56 -7.84
CA MET A 72 -2.86 3.87 -7.35
C MET A 72 -2.89 4.39 -5.90
N LEU A 73 -3.85 5.26 -5.56
CA LEU A 73 -4.04 5.75 -4.19
C LEU A 73 -4.49 4.63 -3.23
N LEU A 74 -5.37 3.74 -3.69
CA LEU A 74 -5.78 2.56 -2.91
C LEU A 74 -4.61 1.62 -2.65
N ALA A 75 -3.80 1.34 -3.67
CA ALA A 75 -2.59 0.52 -3.53
C ALA A 75 -1.57 1.20 -2.60
N PHE A 76 -1.31 2.50 -2.79
CA PHE A 76 -0.46 3.28 -1.90
C PHE A 76 -0.90 3.18 -0.44
N GLY A 77 -2.20 3.31 -0.19
CA GLY A 77 -2.74 3.23 1.15
C GLY A 77 -2.61 1.87 1.80
N ALA A 78 -2.87 0.81 1.04
CA ALA A 78 -2.69 -0.54 1.52
C ALA A 78 -1.22 -0.81 1.90
N TYR A 79 -0.29 -0.40 1.05
CA TYR A 79 1.15 -0.53 1.32
C TYR A 79 1.63 0.38 2.46
N TRP A 80 1.10 1.61 2.55
CA TRP A 80 1.41 2.52 3.65
C TRP A 80 1.02 1.93 5.01
N ALA A 81 -0.13 1.29 5.10
CA ALA A 81 -0.59 0.65 6.33
C ALA A 81 0.38 -0.45 6.84
N VAL A 82 1.07 -1.13 5.91
CA VAL A 82 1.95 -2.27 6.22
C VAL A 82 3.42 -1.83 6.39
N TRP A 83 3.95 -1.02 5.44
CA TRP A 83 5.39 -0.74 5.34
C TRP A 83 5.78 0.73 5.54
N GLY A 84 4.83 1.58 5.86
CA GLY A 84 5.06 3.01 6.03
C GLY A 84 5.00 3.78 4.71
N TRP A 85 4.76 5.10 4.82
CA TRP A 85 4.45 5.96 3.67
C TRP A 85 5.59 6.09 2.65
N ALA A 86 6.83 6.19 3.15
CA ALA A 86 7.98 6.44 2.27
C ALA A 86 8.30 5.24 1.38
N PHE A 87 8.28 4.01 1.94
CA PHE A 87 8.42 2.79 1.15
C PHE A 87 7.23 2.62 0.20
N ALA A 88 6.00 2.81 0.67
CA ALA A 88 4.80 2.68 -0.15
C ALA A 88 4.82 3.62 -1.35
N ALA A 89 5.26 4.88 -1.18
CA ALA A 89 5.39 5.84 -2.27
C ALA A 89 6.40 5.37 -3.32
N GLY A 90 7.60 4.99 -2.89
CA GLY A 90 8.63 4.48 -3.78
C GLY A 90 8.21 3.20 -4.50
N PHE A 91 7.55 2.28 -3.78
CA PHE A 91 7.08 1.02 -4.32
C PHE A 91 5.99 1.19 -5.40
N VAL A 92 4.96 1.99 -5.11
CA VAL A 92 3.90 2.31 -6.09
C VAL A 92 4.46 3.05 -7.30
N LEU A 93 5.42 3.97 -7.07
CA LEU A 93 6.10 4.66 -8.17
C LEU A 93 6.92 3.70 -9.02
N SER A 94 7.63 2.74 -8.42
CA SER A 94 8.40 1.71 -9.15
C SER A 94 7.50 0.86 -10.04
N ILE A 95 6.35 0.40 -9.51
CA ILE A 95 5.33 -0.32 -10.28
C ILE A 95 4.79 0.57 -11.40
N TYR A 96 4.48 1.84 -11.12
CA TYR A 96 3.98 2.76 -12.13
C TYR A 96 4.96 2.96 -13.28
N VAL A 97 6.26 3.12 -12.98
CA VAL A 97 7.32 3.25 -13.99
C VAL A 97 7.41 2.00 -14.85
N HIS A 98 7.34 0.81 -14.23
CA HIS A 98 7.31 -0.46 -14.93
C HIS A 98 6.13 -0.54 -15.92
N GLU A 99 4.90 -0.28 -15.46
CA GLU A 99 3.70 -0.29 -16.31
C GLU A 99 3.76 0.74 -17.45
N MET A 100 4.35 1.91 -17.18
CA MET A 100 4.57 2.93 -18.23
C MET A 100 5.54 2.46 -19.29
N GLY A 101 6.47 1.56 -18.97
CA GLY A 101 7.34 0.89 -19.94
C GLY A 101 6.53 0.06 -20.94
N HIS A 102 5.55 -0.73 -20.46
CA HIS A 102 4.63 -1.46 -21.34
C HIS A 102 3.77 -0.53 -22.19
N VAL A 103 3.21 0.54 -21.58
CA VAL A 103 2.43 1.55 -22.32
C VAL A 103 3.26 2.20 -23.42
N TRP A 104 4.52 2.54 -23.12
CA TRP A 104 5.44 3.12 -24.09
C TRP A 104 5.72 2.15 -25.27
N ALA A 105 6.03 0.88 -24.96
CA ALA A 105 6.28 -0.14 -25.97
C ALA A 105 5.06 -0.38 -26.88
N LEU A 106 3.85 -0.47 -26.28
CA LEU A 106 2.58 -0.58 -27.02
C LEU A 106 2.36 0.59 -27.97
N ARG A 107 2.52 1.83 -27.47
CA ARG A 107 2.39 3.02 -28.30
C ARG A 107 3.39 3.07 -29.43
N ARG A 108 4.64 2.64 -29.17
CA ARG A 108 5.68 2.56 -30.20
C ARG A 108 5.38 1.52 -31.28
N ALA A 109 4.67 0.45 -30.92
CA ALA A 109 4.16 -0.56 -31.85
C ALA A 109 2.88 -0.09 -32.59
N GLY A 110 2.35 1.09 -32.31
CA GLY A 110 1.11 1.60 -32.89
C GLY A 110 -0.14 0.95 -32.31
N LEU A 111 -0.03 0.24 -31.17
CA LEU A 111 -1.13 -0.44 -30.49
C LEU A 111 -1.74 0.44 -29.41
N ALA A 112 -3.07 0.35 -29.27
CA ALA A 112 -3.78 1.09 -28.23
C ALA A 112 -3.63 0.38 -26.87
N ALA A 113 -3.10 1.11 -25.88
CA ALA A 113 -2.99 0.68 -24.49
C ALA A 113 -4.05 1.30 -23.60
N SER A 114 -4.52 0.57 -22.59
CA SER A 114 -5.26 1.17 -21.48
C SER A 114 -4.32 1.96 -20.58
N ALA A 115 -4.91 2.79 -19.71
CA ALA A 115 -4.16 3.31 -18.56
C ALA A 115 -3.86 2.18 -17.55
N PRO A 116 -2.72 2.22 -16.82
CA PRO A 116 -2.40 1.25 -15.79
C PRO A 116 -3.48 1.18 -14.71
N MET A 117 -3.76 -0.02 -14.22
CA MET A 117 -4.68 -0.27 -13.11
C MET A 117 -3.94 -1.02 -12.00
N PHE A 118 -4.03 -0.53 -10.78
CA PHE A 118 -3.34 -1.07 -9.62
C PHE A 118 -4.30 -1.93 -8.79
N ILE A 119 -3.83 -3.09 -8.36
CA ILE A 119 -4.52 -3.97 -7.42
C ILE A 119 -3.60 -4.14 -6.21
N PRO A 120 -4.00 -3.68 -5.01
CA PRO A 120 -3.20 -3.83 -3.80
C PRO A 120 -2.77 -5.28 -3.59
N PHE A 121 -1.49 -5.51 -3.25
CA PHE A 121 -0.85 -6.81 -2.98
C PHE A 121 -0.80 -7.79 -4.17
N VAL A 122 -1.37 -7.45 -5.32
CA VAL A 122 -1.30 -8.25 -6.55
C VAL A 122 -0.32 -7.62 -7.55
N GLY A 123 -0.32 -6.30 -7.66
CA GLY A 123 0.51 -5.54 -8.59
C GLY A 123 -0.28 -4.54 -9.43
N ALA A 124 0.14 -4.35 -10.68
CA ALA A 124 -0.58 -3.53 -11.64
C ALA A 124 -0.59 -4.21 -13.01
N PHE A 125 -1.42 -3.73 -13.90
CA PHE A 125 -1.49 -4.23 -15.27
C PHE A 125 -2.00 -3.17 -16.25
N VAL A 126 -1.56 -3.30 -17.48
CA VAL A 126 -2.05 -2.55 -18.64
C VAL A 126 -2.81 -3.51 -19.56
N ARG A 127 -4.03 -3.13 -19.97
CA ARG A 127 -4.78 -3.95 -20.93
C ARG A 127 -4.36 -3.62 -22.35
N LEU A 128 -4.02 -4.66 -23.12
CA LEU A 128 -3.95 -4.57 -24.56
C LEU A 128 -5.37 -4.43 -25.12
N LYS A 129 -5.57 -3.49 -26.02
CA LYS A 129 -6.83 -3.35 -26.74
C LYS A 129 -6.83 -4.12 -28.06
N GLU A 130 -5.64 -4.39 -28.58
CA GLU A 130 -5.39 -5.11 -29.81
C GLU A 130 -4.27 -6.13 -29.59
N ALA A 131 -4.35 -7.28 -30.24
CA ALA A 131 -3.30 -8.30 -30.15
C ALA A 131 -2.04 -7.85 -30.92
N PRO A 132 -0.82 -8.21 -30.43
CA PRO A 132 0.41 -8.02 -31.16
C PRO A 132 0.38 -8.77 -32.50
N ARG A 133 1.02 -8.20 -33.51
CA ARG A 133 1.00 -8.75 -34.90
C ARG A 133 1.99 -9.88 -35.11
N SER A 134 2.96 -10.02 -34.21
CA SER A 134 3.99 -11.06 -34.24
C SER A 134 4.54 -11.37 -32.86
N ALA A 135 5.14 -12.56 -32.68
CA ALA A 135 5.82 -12.95 -31.45
C ALA A 135 6.96 -12.00 -31.07
N ILE A 136 7.65 -11.41 -32.07
CA ILE A 136 8.71 -10.43 -31.82
C ILE A 136 8.15 -9.13 -31.27
N GLU A 137 7.00 -8.68 -31.78
CA GLU A 137 6.31 -7.49 -31.29
C GLU A 137 5.82 -7.72 -29.85
N ASP A 138 5.24 -8.88 -29.58
CA ASP A 138 4.80 -9.28 -28.24
C ASP A 138 5.97 -9.30 -27.24
N ALA A 139 7.09 -9.93 -27.61
CA ALA A 139 8.29 -9.95 -26.78
C ALA A 139 8.84 -8.53 -26.49
N ARG A 140 8.83 -7.63 -27.48
CA ARG A 140 9.26 -6.23 -27.30
C ARG A 140 8.33 -5.47 -26.33
N ILE A 141 7.02 -5.71 -26.41
CA ILE A 141 6.03 -5.13 -25.51
C ILE A 141 6.24 -5.71 -24.10
N GLY A 142 6.40 -7.02 -23.98
CA GLY A 142 6.66 -7.69 -22.71
C GLY A 142 7.92 -7.19 -22.02
N LEU A 143 8.99 -6.93 -22.76
CA LEU A 143 10.25 -6.38 -22.24
C LEU A 143 10.17 -4.90 -21.87
N GLY A 144 9.17 -4.17 -22.34
CA GLY A 144 9.03 -2.74 -22.09
C GLY A 144 8.99 -2.37 -20.61
N GLY A 145 8.19 -3.08 -19.83
CA GLY A 145 8.10 -2.91 -18.36
C GLY A 145 9.42 -3.19 -17.66
N PRO A 146 10.01 -4.39 -17.80
CA PRO A 146 11.29 -4.74 -17.19
C PRO A 146 12.43 -3.76 -17.52
N TRP A 147 12.53 -3.26 -18.76
CA TRP A 147 13.54 -2.26 -19.12
C TRP A 147 13.39 -0.94 -18.34
N TRP A 148 12.17 -0.41 -18.27
CA TRP A 148 11.90 0.81 -17.53
C TRP A 148 12.03 0.61 -16.03
N GLY A 149 11.56 -0.54 -15.52
CA GLY A 149 11.68 -0.91 -14.12
C GLY A 149 13.13 -1.12 -13.68
N LEU A 150 13.98 -1.70 -14.56
CA LEU A 150 15.42 -1.80 -14.32
C LEU A 150 16.05 -0.41 -14.21
N GLY A 151 15.68 0.52 -15.10
CA GLY A 151 16.15 1.91 -15.03
C GLY A 151 15.77 2.57 -13.68
N ALA A 152 14.53 2.36 -13.21
CA ALA A 152 14.08 2.86 -11.91
C ALA A 152 14.87 2.23 -10.75
N ALA A 153 15.12 0.91 -10.78
CA ALA A 153 15.91 0.22 -9.77
C ALA A 153 17.37 0.72 -9.74
N LEU A 154 17.98 0.94 -10.91
CA LEU A 154 19.34 1.51 -10.99
C LEU A 154 19.37 2.95 -10.46
N ALA A 155 18.35 3.76 -10.72
CA ALA A 155 18.25 5.10 -10.13
C ALA A 155 18.17 5.03 -8.59
N CYS A 156 17.33 4.13 -8.05
CA CYS A 156 17.28 3.89 -6.61
C CYS A 156 18.63 3.43 -6.04
N LEU A 157 19.37 2.58 -6.77
CA LEU A 157 20.71 2.14 -6.38
C LEU A 157 21.68 3.32 -6.31
N GLY A 158 21.67 4.20 -7.30
CA GLY A 158 22.49 5.42 -7.31
C GLY A 158 22.17 6.32 -6.09
N ILE A 159 20.87 6.52 -5.78
CA ILE A 159 20.47 7.31 -4.62
C ILE A 159 20.87 6.60 -3.32
N HIS A 160 20.78 5.27 -3.24
CA HIS A 160 21.26 4.53 -2.08
C HIS A 160 22.76 4.76 -1.84
N HIS A 161 23.58 4.67 -2.87
CA HIS A 161 25.02 4.94 -2.75
C HIS A 161 25.34 6.37 -2.31
N LEU A 162 24.53 7.33 -2.72
CA LEU A 162 24.73 8.74 -2.33
C LEU A 162 24.24 9.04 -0.91
N THR A 163 23.18 8.38 -0.45
CA THR A 163 22.51 8.73 0.81
C THR A 163 22.75 7.74 1.94
N GLY A 164 23.17 6.51 1.64
CA GLY A 164 23.27 5.40 2.60
C GLY A 164 21.92 4.91 3.14
N SER A 165 20.80 5.43 2.66
CA SER A 165 19.48 5.16 3.23
C SER A 165 18.97 3.77 2.84
N ALA A 166 18.60 2.96 3.84
CA ALA A 166 18.11 1.58 3.66
C ALA A 166 16.84 1.48 2.83
N ILE A 167 16.02 2.54 2.79
CA ILE A 167 14.77 2.55 2.01
C ILE A 167 15.05 2.41 0.52
N TRP A 168 16.12 3.05 0.02
CA TRP A 168 16.50 2.96 -1.38
C TRP A 168 17.01 1.56 -1.73
N ALA A 169 17.78 0.93 -0.82
CA ALA A 169 18.21 -0.47 -0.98
C ALA A 169 17.00 -1.42 -1.03
N ALA A 170 15.99 -1.22 -0.18
CA ALA A 170 14.77 -1.99 -0.20
C ALA A 170 14.01 -1.83 -1.54
N LEU A 171 13.93 -0.60 -2.07
CA LEU A 171 13.29 -0.32 -3.35
C LEU A 171 14.06 -0.94 -4.53
N VAL A 172 15.39 -0.97 -4.50
CA VAL A 172 16.22 -1.70 -5.48
C VAL A 172 15.87 -3.18 -5.47
N HIS A 173 15.85 -3.79 -4.28
CA HIS A 173 15.56 -5.22 -4.14
C HIS A 173 14.18 -5.57 -4.68
N VAL A 174 13.16 -4.87 -4.23
CA VAL A 174 11.77 -5.12 -4.66
C VAL A 174 11.59 -4.83 -6.15
N GLY A 175 12.18 -3.75 -6.66
CA GLY A 175 12.14 -3.42 -8.08
C GLY A 175 12.79 -4.51 -8.94
N ALA A 176 13.95 -5.04 -8.52
CA ALA A 176 14.60 -6.15 -9.22
C ALA A 176 13.73 -7.42 -9.22
N VAL A 177 13.12 -7.77 -8.08
CA VAL A 177 12.23 -8.93 -7.96
C VAL A 177 11.01 -8.79 -8.87
N ILE A 178 10.32 -7.64 -8.86
CA ILE A 178 9.16 -7.40 -9.72
C ILE A 178 9.54 -7.54 -11.19
N ASN A 179 10.66 -6.93 -11.61
CA ASN A 179 11.11 -7.00 -12.99
C ASN A 179 11.45 -8.44 -13.43
N LEU A 180 12.05 -9.23 -12.52
CA LEU A 180 12.36 -10.64 -12.81
C LEU A 180 11.07 -11.47 -12.95
N PHE A 181 10.10 -11.30 -12.06
CA PHE A 181 8.81 -12.01 -12.14
C PHE A 181 8.00 -11.65 -13.39
N ASN A 182 8.18 -10.45 -13.93
CA ASN A 182 7.50 -10.03 -15.17
C ASN A 182 8.21 -10.52 -16.46
N LEU A 183 9.31 -11.24 -16.34
CA LEU A 183 9.98 -11.92 -17.47
C LEU A 183 9.53 -13.38 -17.67
N ILE A 184 8.78 -13.93 -16.71
CA ILE A 184 8.27 -15.31 -16.71
C ILE A 184 6.83 -15.32 -17.21
#